data_62e9b74fc91a535e77754ab066b6946b
#
_entry.id   62e9b74fc91a535e77754ab066b6946b
#
_cell.length_a   1.000
_cell.length_b   1.000
_cell.length_c   1.000
_cell.angle_alpha   90.00
_cell.angle_beta   90.00
_cell.angle_gamma   90.00
#
_symmetry.space_group_name_H-M   'P 1'
#
loop_
_entity.id
_entity.type
_entity.pdbx_description
1 polymer ?
#
loop_
_entity_poly.entity_id
_entity_poly.type
_entity_poly.pdbx_seq_one_letter_code
_entity_poly.pdbx_strand_id
1 'polypeptide(L)'
;MRKFRKVAPLLALLVLASCADETSRGVSSIGSHTFGRARGIDMATDARDNLNEMKHSRLDFIARYYRDPASRWPTLSAREAQQLSSLGLSIVAVWEWHSHKPEYFSYASGYRDAIAAHKQASAIGQPARSGIYFAVDFNVDAAAMSLVDQYFRGITAGLAAAGGGSAKYKVGVYGSGAVCGAIRAAGLAHYSWLSNSTAWAGSSNYDGWDIKQAGKIAELSFNHDYNEARSEYGSFRLSRDVAAPYAEVTR
;
A
#
# COMPACT_ATOMS: atom_id res chain seq x y z
N MET A 1 63.40 -32.45 -19.66
CA MET A 1 64.64 -31.72 -19.31
C MET A 1 64.36 -30.24 -19.31
N ARG A 2 64.87 -29.55 -18.26
CA ARG A 2 65.00 -28.06 -18.10
C ARG A 2 63.69 -27.30 -17.86
N LYS A 3 63.57 -26.34 -16.94
CA LYS A 3 64.31 -26.01 -15.69
C LYS A 3 63.34 -25.01 -14.96
N PHE A 4 63.24 -25.17 -13.67
CA PHE A 4 62.65 -24.22 -12.72
C PHE A 4 63.26 -22.82 -12.83
N ARG A 5 62.46 -21.77 -12.66
CA ARG A 5 62.88 -20.54 -12.03
C ARG A 5 61.81 -19.96 -11.14
N LYS A 6 62.10 -20.04 -9.86
CA LYS A 6 61.45 -19.29 -8.77
C LYS A 6 61.99 -17.85 -8.83
N VAL A 7 61.13 -16.87 -8.65
CA VAL A 7 61.51 -15.56 -8.13
C VAL A 7 60.51 -15.16 -7.06
N ALA A 8 61.05 -14.86 -5.90
CA ALA A 8 60.41 -14.52 -4.65
C ALA A 8 60.15 -12.98 -4.55
N PRO A 9 59.58 -12.50 -3.44
CA PRO A 9 58.67 -11.36 -3.41
C PRO A 9 59.37 -10.02 -3.13
N LEU A 10 58.69 -8.95 -3.55
CA LEU A 10 59.08 -7.62 -3.09
C LEU A 10 58.02 -7.04 -2.18
N LEU A 11 58.41 -6.94 -0.94
CA LEU A 11 57.74 -6.25 0.15
C LEU A 11 57.97 -4.75 -0.04
N ALA A 12 56.96 -3.94 -0.10
CA ALA A 12 57.08 -2.51 0.02
C ALA A 12 56.16 -2.01 1.14
N LEU A 13 56.80 -1.43 2.08
CA LEU A 13 56.34 -0.93 3.37
C LEU A 13 55.84 0.50 3.23
N LEU A 14 54.73 0.78 3.89
CA LEU A 14 54.30 1.99 4.60
C LEU A 14 54.54 3.38 3.98
N VAL A 15 53.47 4.19 4.08
CA VAL A 15 53.47 5.36 4.99
C VAL A 15 52.05 5.69 5.40
N LEU A 16 51.84 5.71 6.70
CA LEU A 16 50.68 6.31 7.40
C LEU A 16 50.76 7.84 7.28
N ALA A 17 49.68 8.45 6.83
CA ALA A 17 49.44 9.87 7.12
C ALA A 17 48.04 9.97 7.71
N SER A 18 48.03 10.17 9.02
CA SER A 18 46.91 10.63 9.80
C SER A 18 46.59 12.09 9.42
N CYS A 19 45.37 12.37 9.02
CA CYS A 19 44.75 13.67 9.22
C CYS A 19 43.30 13.41 9.69
N ALA A 20 43.14 13.60 10.97
CA ALA A 20 41.85 13.87 11.55
C ALA A 20 41.38 15.25 11.10
N ASP A 21 40.18 15.37 10.58
CA ASP A 21 39.42 16.57 10.81
C ASP A 21 37.92 16.21 10.96
N GLU A 22 37.36 16.72 12.02
CA GLU A 22 36.01 16.57 12.48
C GLU A 22 35.08 17.41 11.61
N THR A 23 34.02 16.80 11.08
CA THR A 23 32.73 17.46 10.98
C THR A 23 31.62 16.43 11.19
N SER A 24 31.31 16.21 12.45
CA SER A 24 30.05 15.60 12.85
C SER A 24 28.92 16.53 12.47
N ARG A 25 28.24 16.27 11.35
CA ARG A 25 26.90 16.77 11.07
C ARG A 25 25.93 15.64 11.24
N GLY A 26 25.06 15.86 12.23
CA GLY A 26 24.02 14.97 12.72
C GLY A 26 23.39 14.06 11.69
N VAL A 27 23.64 12.78 11.84
CA VAL A 27 22.74 11.74 11.39
C VAL A 27 21.51 11.86 12.28
N SER A 28 20.49 12.52 11.74
CA SER A 28 19.16 12.53 12.35
C SER A 28 18.76 11.07 12.54
N SER A 29 18.65 10.64 13.78
CA SER A 29 18.20 9.32 14.17
C SER A 29 16.87 9.05 13.49
N ILE A 30 16.89 8.19 12.46
CA ILE A 30 15.70 7.49 12.02
C ILE A 30 15.26 6.69 13.25
N GLY A 31 14.18 7.17 13.89
CA GLY A 31 13.63 6.53 15.07
C GLY A 31 13.48 5.04 14.79
N SER A 32 14.09 4.21 15.61
CA SER A 32 13.89 2.78 15.62
C SER A 32 12.40 2.55 15.91
N HIS A 33 11.62 2.32 14.87
CA HIS A 33 10.29 1.76 15.03
C HIS A 33 10.49 0.38 15.62
N THR A 34 10.27 0.25 16.92
CA THR A 34 10.00 -1.03 17.56
C THR A 34 8.97 -1.76 16.69
N PHE A 35 9.21 -3.02 16.40
CA PHE A 35 8.34 -3.91 15.62
C PHE A 35 6.99 -4.12 16.32
N GLY A 36 6.21 -3.05 16.47
CA GLY A 36 4.84 -3.03 16.93
C GLY A 36 3.89 -3.07 15.74
N ARG A 37 2.74 -3.68 15.92
CA ARG A 37 1.67 -3.63 14.92
C ARG A 37 1.14 -2.21 14.84
N ALA A 38 1.03 -1.66 13.62
CA ALA A 38 0.38 -0.39 13.40
C ALA A 38 -1.14 -0.55 13.54
N ARG A 39 -1.78 0.43 14.20
CA ARG A 39 -3.23 0.50 14.40
C ARG A 39 -3.85 1.40 13.35
N GLY A 40 -4.85 0.93 12.67
CA GLY A 40 -5.54 1.71 11.66
C GLY A 40 -7.03 1.44 11.59
N ILE A 41 -7.67 2.19 10.71
CA ILE A 41 -9.08 1.99 10.37
C ILE A 41 -9.24 2.05 8.85
N ASP A 42 -10.34 1.51 8.35
CA ASP A 42 -10.86 1.84 7.04
C ASP A 42 -12.26 2.44 7.17
N MET A 43 -12.61 3.36 6.27
CA MET A 43 -13.91 4.00 6.25
C MET A 43 -14.34 4.41 4.85
N ALA A 44 -15.61 4.17 4.53
CA ALA A 44 -16.19 4.43 3.21
C ALA A 44 -16.50 5.91 2.95
N THR A 45 -16.70 6.72 4.02
CA THR A 45 -17.03 8.14 3.94
C THR A 45 -15.77 9.03 3.96
N ASP A 46 -15.93 10.31 3.70
CA ASP A 46 -14.86 11.30 3.79
C ASP A 46 -14.36 11.42 5.25
N ALA A 47 -13.07 11.31 5.45
CA ALA A 47 -12.48 11.35 6.79
C ALA A 47 -12.44 12.75 7.40
N ARG A 48 -12.63 13.79 6.60
CA ARG A 48 -12.48 15.18 7.03
C ARG A 48 -13.43 15.61 8.14
N ASP A 49 -14.61 14.99 8.20
CA ASP A 49 -15.60 15.28 9.24
C ASP A 49 -15.17 14.74 10.63
N ASN A 50 -14.19 13.85 10.67
CA ASN A 50 -13.77 13.12 11.87
C ASN A 50 -12.30 13.36 12.27
N LEU A 51 -11.61 14.33 11.65
CA LEU A 51 -10.18 14.58 11.87
C LEU A 51 -9.82 14.88 13.33
N ASN A 52 -10.72 15.58 14.04
CA ASN A 52 -10.50 15.93 15.46
C ASN A 52 -10.49 14.66 16.34
N GLU A 53 -11.41 13.75 16.10
CA GLU A 53 -11.49 12.50 16.85
C GLU A 53 -10.30 11.57 16.50
N MET A 54 -9.94 11.48 15.22
CA MET A 54 -8.77 10.73 14.76
C MET A 54 -7.47 11.23 15.37
N LYS A 55 -7.30 12.54 15.54
CA LYS A 55 -6.12 13.15 16.15
C LYS A 55 -5.86 12.64 17.58
N HIS A 56 -6.90 12.27 18.30
CA HIS A 56 -6.82 11.82 19.69
C HIS A 56 -6.86 10.29 19.86
N SER A 57 -6.98 9.54 18.76
CA SER A 57 -7.31 8.10 18.77
C SER A 57 -6.12 7.14 18.72
N ARG A 58 -4.88 7.59 18.75
CA ARG A 58 -3.66 6.75 18.63
C ARG A 58 -3.66 5.86 17.38
N LEU A 59 -4.20 6.34 16.26
CA LEU A 59 -4.12 5.68 14.97
C LEU A 59 -2.78 5.98 14.30
N ASP A 60 -2.23 4.98 13.61
CA ASP A 60 -1.03 5.09 12.78
C ASP A 60 -1.39 5.28 11.30
N PHE A 61 -2.51 4.70 10.87
CA PHE A 61 -2.95 4.78 9.48
C PHE A 61 -4.46 4.76 9.32
N ILE A 62 -4.89 5.18 8.12
CA ILE A 62 -6.26 5.07 7.65
C ILE A 62 -6.27 4.53 6.22
N ALA A 63 -7.15 3.55 5.95
CA ALA A 63 -7.41 3.11 4.59
C ALA A 63 -8.60 3.87 4.00
N ARG A 64 -8.39 4.38 2.78
CA ARG A 64 -9.38 5.16 2.03
C ARG A 64 -9.49 4.66 0.61
N TYR A 65 -10.64 4.91 0.02
CA TYR A 65 -11.08 4.26 -1.20
C TYR A 65 -10.82 5.10 -2.45
N TYR A 66 -10.26 4.46 -3.47
CA TYR A 66 -10.41 4.85 -4.87
C TYR A 66 -11.63 4.13 -5.45
N ARG A 67 -12.39 4.83 -6.28
CA ARG A 67 -13.66 4.32 -6.77
C ARG A 67 -13.89 4.69 -8.23
N ASP A 68 -14.71 3.91 -8.90
CA ASP A 68 -15.25 4.28 -10.21
C ASP A 68 -16.03 5.60 -10.10
N PRO A 69 -15.95 6.50 -11.09
CA PRO A 69 -16.72 7.75 -11.09
C PRO A 69 -18.23 7.59 -10.97
N ALA A 70 -18.78 6.42 -11.32
CA ALA A 70 -20.19 6.10 -11.14
C ALA A 70 -20.55 5.72 -9.70
N SER A 71 -19.57 5.61 -8.79
CA SER A 71 -19.82 5.32 -7.39
C SER A 71 -20.53 6.48 -6.70
N ARG A 72 -21.54 6.15 -5.88
CA ARG A 72 -22.18 7.11 -4.98
C ARG A 72 -21.38 7.43 -3.72
N TRP A 73 -20.37 6.63 -3.42
CA TRP A 73 -19.51 6.81 -2.26
C TRP A 73 -18.33 7.71 -2.60
N PRO A 74 -17.87 8.56 -1.66
CA PRO A 74 -16.76 9.46 -1.91
C PRO A 74 -15.45 8.70 -2.11
N THR A 75 -14.65 9.18 -3.05
CA THR A 75 -13.26 8.75 -3.22
C THR A 75 -12.32 9.64 -2.42
N LEU A 76 -11.14 9.11 -2.06
CA LEU A 76 -10.08 9.89 -1.42
C LEU A 76 -9.71 11.09 -2.29
N SER A 77 -9.79 12.29 -1.74
CA SER A 77 -9.40 13.53 -2.40
C SER A 77 -7.98 13.99 -2.01
N ALA A 78 -7.35 14.82 -2.84
CA ALA A 78 -6.04 15.40 -2.54
C ALA A 78 -6.06 16.21 -1.24
N ARG A 79 -7.13 16.98 -0.99
CA ARG A 79 -7.31 17.75 0.24
C ARG A 79 -7.42 16.86 1.48
N GLU A 80 -8.21 15.79 1.39
CA GLU A 80 -8.34 14.82 2.48
C GLU A 80 -6.99 14.13 2.75
N ALA A 81 -6.30 13.66 1.73
CA ALA A 81 -4.99 13.01 1.85
C ALA A 81 -3.95 13.94 2.51
N GLN A 82 -3.95 15.24 2.16
CA GLN A 82 -3.07 16.23 2.76
C GLN A 82 -3.39 16.43 4.24
N GLN A 83 -4.67 16.53 4.61
CA GLN A 83 -5.08 16.72 6.00
C GLN A 83 -4.75 15.50 6.87
N LEU A 84 -5.02 14.29 6.38
CA LEU A 84 -4.65 13.04 7.06
C LEU A 84 -3.12 12.95 7.27
N SER A 85 -2.35 13.25 6.23
CA SER A 85 -0.88 13.26 6.32
C SER A 85 -0.36 14.30 7.32
N SER A 86 -1.01 15.47 7.41
CA SER A 86 -0.67 16.53 8.36
C SER A 86 -0.93 16.14 9.81
N LEU A 87 -1.90 15.26 10.06
CA LEU A 87 -2.14 14.63 11.36
C LEU A 87 -1.11 13.56 11.73
N GLY A 88 -0.21 13.20 10.81
CA GLY A 88 0.75 12.13 11.01
C GLY A 88 0.22 10.74 10.65
N LEU A 89 -1.00 10.64 10.10
CA LEU A 89 -1.57 9.37 9.67
C LEU A 89 -0.98 8.94 8.33
N SER A 90 -0.60 7.67 8.23
CA SER A 90 -0.29 7.04 6.95
C SER A 90 -1.60 6.65 6.24
N ILE A 91 -1.60 6.68 4.92
CA ILE A 91 -2.78 6.37 4.11
C ILE A 91 -2.55 5.05 3.38
N VAL A 92 -3.54 4.18 3.39
CA VAL A 92 -3.62 2.98 2.55
C VAL A 92 -4.70 3.24 1.50
N ALA A 93 -4.36 3.08 0.23
CA ALA A 93 -5.33 3.22 -0.84
C ALA A 93 -5.91 1.85 -1.23
N VAL A 94 -7.24 1.78 -1.37
CA VAL A 94 -7.91 0.57 -1.84
C VAL A 94 -8.90 0.92 -2.96
N TRP A 95 -8.78 0.22 -4.09
CA TRP A 95 -9.78 0.27 -5.16
C TRP A 95 -10.91 -0.70 -4.84
N GLU A 96 -12.12 -0.20 -4.83
CA GLU A 96 -13.31 -1.01 -4.63
C GLU A 96 -14.43 -0.59 -5.57
N TRP A 97 -14.76 -1.49 -6.51
CA TRP A 97 -15.88 -1.36 -7.43
C TRP A 97 -16.44 -2.73 -7.79
N HIS A 98 -17.73 -2.95 -7.56
CA HIS A 98 -18.40 -4.25 -7.76
C HIS A 98 -17.68 -5.46 -7.12
N SER A 99 -16.92 -5.24 -6.07
CA SER A 99 -16.04 -6.19 -5.39
C SER A 99 -16.72 -7.45 -4.85
N HIS A 100 -18.07 -7.42 -4.72
CA HIS A 100 -18.93 -8.50 -4.24
C HIS A 100 -19.61 -9.30 -5.36
N LYS A 101 -19.31 -9.01 -6.66
CA LYS A 101 -19.95 -9.62 -7.82
C LYS A 101 -18.94 -10.51 -8.58
N PRO A 102 -19.03 -11.85 -8.46
CA PRO A 102 -18.07 -12.74 -9.13
C PRO A 102 -17.93 -12.50 -10.65
N GLU A 103 -19.05 -12.21 -11.31
CA GLU A 103 -19.12 -11.94 -12.74
C GLU A 103 -18.41 -10.66 -13.19
N TYR A 104 -18.10 -9.77 -12.26
CA TYR A 104 -17.31 -8.57 -12.54
C TYR A 104 -15.84 -8.89 -12.79
N PHE A 105 -15.31 -9.91 -12.14
CA PHE A 105 -13.89 -10.24 -12.15
C PHE A 105 -13.47 -10.83 -13.49
N SER A 106 -12.72 -10.07 -14.27
CA SER A 106 -12.16 -10.45 -15.54
C SER A 106 -10.85 -9.70 -15.79
N TYR A 107 -10.03 -10.17 -16.73
CA TYR A 107 -8.84 -9.44 -17.15
C TYR A 107 -9.17 -8.00 -17.58
N ALA A 108 -10.23 -7.83 -18.38
CA ALA A 108 -10.64 -6.51 -18.89
C ALA A 108 -11.07 -5.56 -17.77
N SER A 109 -11.80 -6.05 -16.77
CA SER A 109 -12.19 -5.24 -15.59
C SER A 109 -10.96 -4.84 -14.78
N GLY A 110 -10.06 -5.79 -14.49
CA GLY A 110 -8.84 -5.51 -13.76
C GLY A 110 -7.95 -4.48 -14.46
N TYR A 111 -7.83 -4.57 -15.77
CA TYR A 111 -7.07 -3.60 -16.58
C TYR A 111 -7.65 -2.18 -16.48
N ARG A 112 -8.98 -2.03 -16.62
CA ARG A 112 -9.67 -0.74 -16.51
C ARG A 112 -9.56 -0.15 -15.11
N ASP A 113 -9.79 -0.97 -14.09
CA ASP A 113 -9.73 -0.58 -12.69
C ASP A 113 -8.34 -0.08 -12.29
N ALA A 114 -7.30 -0.77 -12.76
CA ALA A 114 -5.93 -0.38 -12.53
C ALA A 114 -5.58 0.98 -13.14
N ILE A 115 -6.02 1.25 -14.37
CA ILE A 115 -5.83 2.56 -15.02
C ILE A 115 -6.57 3.66 -14.24
N ALA A 116 -7.81 3.40 -13.82
CA ALA A 116 -8.61 4.37 -13.05
C ALA A 116 -8.00 4.63 -11.67
N ALA A 117 -7.55 3.59 -10.96
CA ALA A 117 -6.87 3.70 -9.68
C ALA A 117 -5.54 4.46 -9.82
N HIS A 118 -4.74 4.17 -10.86
CA HIS A 118 -3.51 4.90 -11.15
C HIS A 118 -3.78 6.40 -11.38
N LYS A 119 -4.83 6.74 -12.13
CA LYS A 119 -5.23 8.14 -12.40
C LYS A 119 -5.57 8.86 -11.09
N GLN A 120 -6.37 8.24 -10.21
CA GLN A 120 -6.71 8.83 -8.91
C GLN A 120 -5.48 8.97 -8.00
N ALA A 121 -4.65 7.94 -7.90
CA ALA A 121 -3.42 7.97 -7.14
C ALA A 121 -2.47 9.09 -7.61
N SER A 122 -2.33 9.27 -8.92
CA SER A 122 -1.51 10.34 -9.48
C SER A 122 -2.10 11.73 -9.21
N ALA A 123 -3.42 11.88 -9.28
CA ALA A 123 -4.11 13.15 -9.03
C ALA A 123 -3.98 13.65 -7.59
N ILE A 124 -3.91 12.73 -6.62
CA ILE A 124 -3.70 13.11 -5.20
C ILE A 124 -2.22 13.23 -4.82
N GLY A 125 -1.30 12.91 -5.72
CA GLY A 125 0.14 12.94 -5.43
C GLY A 125 0.65 11.72 -4.66
N GLN A 126 -0.03 10.57 -4.74
CA GLN A 126 0.44 9.33 -4.08
C GLN A 126 1.87 9.02 -4.52
N PRO A 127 2.83 8.81 -3.58
CA PRO A 127 4.22 8.52 -3.92
C PRO A 127 4.37 7.21 -4.70
N ALA A 128 5.32 7.18 -5.63
CA ALA A 128 5.70 5.95 -6.31
C ALA A 128 6.14 4.86 -5.31
N ARG A 129 5.93 3.59 -5.66
CA ARG A 129 6.27 2.39 -4.87
C ARG A 129 5.40 2.15 -3.64
N SER A 130 4.45 3.04 -3.31
CA SER A 130 3.38 2.75 -2.37
C SER A 130 2.35 1.77 -2.95
N GLY A 131 1.47 1.23 -2.11
CA GLY A 131 0.49 0.21 -2.47
C GLY A 131 -0.86 0.78 -2.94
N ILE A 132 -1.51 0.08 -3.87
CA ILE A 132 -2.94 0.18 -4.12
C ILE A 132 -3.50 -1.23 -3.94
N TYR A 133 -4.39 -1.41 -2.98
CA TYR A 133 -5.11 -2.67 -2.79
C TYR A 133 -6.31 -2.74 -3.72
N PHE A 134 -6.64 -3.94 -4.18
CA PHE A 134 -7.84 -4.21 -4.98
C PHE A 134 -8.72 -5.20 -4.23
N ALA A 135 -9.99 -4.84 -4.04
CA ALA A 135 -10.89 -5.58 -3.18
C ALA A 135 -11.58 -6.75 -3.89
N VAL A 136 -11.58 -7.92 -3.21
CA VAL A 136 -12.36 -9.11 -3.53
C VAL A 136 -13.22 -9.40 -2.31
N ASP A 137 -14.43 -8.84 -2.29
CA ASP A 137 -15.29 -8.76 -1.11
C ASP A 137 -16.42 -9.78 -1.14
N PHE A 138 -16.07 -11.04 -1.37
CA PHE A 138 -16.99 -12.19 -1.30
C PHE A 138 -16.22 -13.47 -0.99
N ASN A 139 -16.93 -14.51 -0.58
CA ASN A 139 -16.34 -15.82 -0.37
C ASN A 139 -16.09 -16.51 -1.71
N VAL A 140 -14.85 -16.53 -2.16
CA VAL A 140 -14.43 -17.05 -3.46
C VAL A 140 -14.35 -18.57 -3.42
N ASP A 141 -15.09 -19.24 -4.28
CA ASP A 141 -14.97 -20.68 -4.56
C ASP A 141 -13.91 -20.98 -5.63
N ALA A 142 -13.69 -22.25 -5.92
CA ALA A 142 -12.69 -22.68 -6.90
C ALA A 142 -12.97 -22.17 -8.33
N ALA A 143 -14.23 -22.03 -8.72
CA ALA A 143 -14.62 -21.52 -10.04
C ALA A 143 -14.35 -20.02 -10.16
N ALA A 144 -14.76 -19.25 -9.17
CA ALA A 144 -14.54 -17.82 -9.11
C ALA A 144 -13.05 -17.45 -8.93
N MET A 145 -12.22 -18.31 -8.33
CA MET A 145 -10.79 -18.07 -8.16
C MET A 145 -10.07 -17.84 -9.49
N SER A 146 -10.46 -18.54 -10.54
CA SER A 146 -9.87 -18.32 -11.87
C SER A 146 -10.22 -16.94 -12.45
N LEU A 147 -11.40 -16.41 -12.16
CA LEU A 147 -11.81 -15.07 -12.54
C LEU A 147 -11.01 -14.01 -11.75
N VAL A 148 -10.80 -14.23 -10.46
CA VAL A 148 -9.98 -13.37 -9.61
C VAL A 148 -8.52 -13.35 -10.09
N ASP A 149 -7.93 -14.49 -10.46
CA ASP A 149 -6.59 -14.56 -11.06
C ASP A 149 -6.51 -13.72 -12.34
N GLN A 150 -7.48 -13.86 -13.26
CA GLN A 150 -7.54 -13.07 -14.49
C GLN A 150 -7.66 -11.57 -14.20
N TYR A 151 -8.45 -11.19 -13.20
CA TYR A 151 -8.61 -9.82 -12.77
C TYR A 151 -7.26 -9.22 -12.29
N PHE A 152 -6.52 -9.93 -11.45
CA PHE A 152 -5.21 -9.46 -10.98
C PHE A 152 -4.13 -9.44 -12.06
N ARG A 153 -4.19 -10.32 -13.06
CA ARG A 153 -3.35 -10.20 -14.28
C ARG A 153 -3.68 -8.94 -15.06
N GLY A 154 -4.97 -8.63 -15.18
CA GLY A 154 -5.43 -7.37 -15.77
C GLY A 154 -4.92 -6.14 -14.99
N ILE A 155 -4.98 -6.17 -13.66
CA ILE A 155 -4.45 -5.11 -12.80
C ILE A 155 -2.96 -4.89 -13.05
N THR A 156 -2.17 -5.95 -13.07
CA THR A 156 -0.72 -5.86 -13.31
C THR A 156 -0.42 -5.20 -14.65
N ALA A 157 -1.12 -5.64 -15.72
CA ALA A 157 -0.97 -5.06 -17.05
C ALA A 157 -1.44 -3.59 -17.11
N GLY A 158 -2.56 -3.26 -16.48
CA GLY A 158 -3.14 -1.92 -16.45
C GLY A 158 -2.26 -0.91 -15.71
N LEU A 159 -1.70 -1.28 -14.54
CA LEU A 159 -0.75 -0.42 -13.81
C LEU A 159 0.55 -0.20 -14.59
N ALA A 160 1.05 -1.24 -15.29
CA ALA A 160 2.23 -1.09 -16.14
C ALA A 160 1.95 -0.15 -17.32
N ALA A 161 0.82 -0.32 -18.00
CA ALA A 161 0.41 0.55 -19.11
C ALA A 161 0.24 2.00 -18.67
N ALA A 162 -0.47 2.24 -17.56
CA ALA A 162 -0.67 3.58 -17.01
C ALA A 162 0.64 4.23 -16.51
N GLY A 163 1.63 3.43 -16.13
CA GLY A 163 2.96 3.88 -15.70
C GLY A 163 4.00 4.02 -16.82
N GLY A 164 3.59 3.95 -18.09
CA GLY A 164 4.50 4.09 -19.23
C GLY A 164 5.40 2.88 -19.48
N GLY A 165 4.91 1.67 -19.21
CA GLY A 165 5.63 0.40 -19.40
C GLY A 165 6.08 -0.28 -18.10
N SER A 166 6.06 0.45 -16.97
CA SER A 166 6.33 -0.12 -15.65
C SER A 166 5.36 0.42 -14.60
N ALA A 167 4.97 -0.45 -13.65
CA ALA A 167 4.03 -0.04 -12.61
C ALA A 167 4.65 0.97 -11.64
N LYS A 168 4.02 2.12 -11.48
CA LYS A 168 4.40 3.13 -10.49
C LYS A 168 4.06 2.70 -9.06
N TYR A 169 2.97 1.94 -8.90
CA TYR A 169 2.44 1.49 -7.62
C TYR A 169 2.50 -0.02 -7.49
N LYS A 170 2.67 -0.51 -6.26
CA LYS A 170 2.64 -1.94 -5.94
C LYS A 170 1.19 -2.40 -5.80
N VAL A 171 0.91 -3.62 -6.24
CA VAL A 171 -0.42 -4.23 -6.09
C VAL A 171 -0.58 -4.79 -4.69
N GLY A 172 -1.69 -4.51 -4.03
CA GLY A 172 -2.19 -5.22 -2.86
C GLY A 172 -3.48 -5.96 -3.19
N VAL A 173 -3.79 -7.03 -2.46
CA VAL A 173 -5.05 -7.77 -2.54
C VAL A 173 -5.77 -7.69 -1.19
N TYR A 174 -7.06 -7.31 -1.21
CA TYR A 174 -7.97 -7.45 -0.06
C TYR A 174 -8.92 -8.62 -0.32
N GLY A 175 -9.13 -9.49 0.66
CA GLY A 175 -10.10 -10.57 0.56
C GLY A 175 -9.96 -11.67 1.61
N SER A 176 -10.50 -12.85 1.30
CA SER A 176 -10.35 -14.05 2.13
C SER A 176 -8.91 -14.53 2.19
N GLY A 177 -8.59 -15.39 3.17
CA GLY A 177 -7.26 -15.99 3.26
C GLY A 177 -6.89 -16.81 2.04
N ALA A 178 -7.84 -17.50 1.41
CA ALA A 178 -7.62 -18.25 0.16
C ALA A 178 -7.28 -17.30 -0.99
N VAL A 179 -7.98 -16.19 -1.15
CA VAL A 179 -7.70 -15.16 -2.17
C VAL A 179 -6.32 -14.54 -1.94
N CYS A 180 -6.07 -14.06 -0.72
CA CYS A 180 -4.78 -13.46 -0.37
C CYS A 180 -3.61 -14.43 -0.65
N GLY A 181 -3.73 -15.69 -0.21
CA GLY A 181 -2.72 -16.72 -0.42
C GLY A 181 -2.48 -17.04 -1.90
N ALA A 182 -3.56 -17.24 -2.67
CA ALA A 182 -3.46 -17.57 -4.09
C ALA A 182 -2.81 -16.43 -4.91
N ILE A 183 -3.28 -15.19 -4.73
CA ILE A 183 -2.79 -14.04 -5.51
C ILE A 183 -1.35 -13.67 -5.12
N ARG A 184 -0.98 -13.82 -3.85
CA ARG A 184 0.41 -13.66 -3.39
C ARG A 184 1.31 -14.75 -3.96
N ALA A 185 0.89 -16.00 -3.91
CA ALA A 185 1.66 -17.14 -4.46
C ALA A 185 1.86 -17.06 -5.97
N ALA A 186 0.88 -16.50 -6.70
CA ALA A 186 0.99 -16.23 -8.14
C ALA A 186 1.92 -15.04 -8.48
N GLY A 187 2.44 -14.31 -7.47
CA GLY A 187 3.28 -13.11 -7.67
C GLY A 187 2.51 -11.91 -8.24
N LEU A 188 1.17 -11.93 -8.17
CA LEU A 188 0.30 -10.87 -8.70
C LEU A 188 0.03 -9.74 -7.70
N ALA A 189 0.35 -9.93 -6.42
CA ALA A 189 0.30 -8.88 -5.40
C ALA A 189 1.56 -8.87 -4.53
N HIS A 190 1.97 -7.67 -4.09
CA HIS A 190 3.05 -7.46 -3.12
C HIS A 190 2.55 -7.48 -1.68
N TYR A 191 1.30 -7.07 -1.48
CA TYR A 191 0.68 -6.96 -0.16
C TYR A 191 -0.64 -7.71 -0.11
N SER A 192 -1.02 -8.13 1.09
CA SER A 192 -2.30 -8.78 1.36
C SER A 192 -3.00 -8.16 2.57
N TRP A 193 -4.30 -7.93 2.43
CA TRP A 193 -5.16 -7.43 3.47
C TRP A 193 -6.28 -8.44 3.71
N LEU A 194 -6.18 -9.14 4.83
CA LEU A 194 -7.14 -10.15 5.24
C LEU A 194 -8.42 -9.52 5.75
N SER A 195 -9.55 -9.86 5.14
CA SER A 195 -10.87 -9.40 5.57
C SER A 195 -11.26 -9.96 6.95
N ASN A 196 -12.18 -9.28 7.63
CA ASN A 196 -12.74 -9.73 8.92
C ASN A 196 -13.70 -10.94 8.81
N SER A 197 -13.98 -11.41 7.61
CA SER A 197 -14.88 -12.53 7.35
C SER A 197 -14.23 -13.87 7.64
N THR A 198 -14.15 -14.25 8.90
CA THR A 198 -13.46 -15.47 9.38
C THR A 198 -14.04 -16.77 8.82
N ALA A 199 -15.32 -16.78 8.41
CA ALA A 199 -15.98 -17.92 7.78
C ALA A 199 -15.62 -18.08 6.28
N TRP A 200 -14.96 -17.11 5.66
CA TRP A 200 -14.55 -17.22 4.27
C TRP A 200 -13.36 -18.17 4.11
N ALA A 201 -13.26 -18.79 2.92
CA ALA A 201 -12.27 -19.80 2.63
C ALA A 201 -10.85 -19.37 3.02
N GLY A 202 -10.18 -20.20 3.83
CA GLY A 202 -8.81 -20.00 4.29
C GLY A 202 -8.57 -18.86 5.28
N SER A 203 -9.60 -18.06 5.65
CA SER A 203 -9.41 -16.86 6.48
C SER A 203 -8.97 -17.16 7.91
N SER A 204 -9.44 -18.26 8.50
CA SER A 204 -9.09 -18.66 9.86
C SER A 204 -7.61 -19.00 10.05
N ASN A 205 -6.94 -19.46 8.99
CA ASN A 205 -5.56 -20.01 9.05
C ASN A 205 -4.54 -19.19 8.24
N TYR A 206 -4.94 -18.10 7.59
CA TYR A 206 -4.02 -17.28 6.80
C TYR A 206 -3.21 -16.34 7.69
N ASP A 207 -1.92 -16.59 7.78
CA ASP A 207 -0.98 -15.77 8.55
C ASP A 207 -0.05 -14.90 7.70
N GLY A 208 -0.17 -14.96 6.37
CA GLY A 208 0.63 -14.19 5.42
C GLY A 208 0.16 -12.75 5.19
N TRP A 209 -0.71 -12.21 6.05
CA TRP A 209 -1.28 -10.87 5.88
C TRP A 209 -0.30 -9.75 6.25
N ASP A 210 -0.35 -8.65 5.51
CA ASP A 210 0.32 -7.40 5.83
C ASP A 210 -0.63 -6.47 6.60
N ILE A 211 -1.93 -6.49 6.25
CA ILE A 211 -3.02 -5.86 7.00
C ILE A 211 -4.06 -6.93 7.34
N LYS A 212 -4.64 -6.85 8.52
CA LYS A 212 -5.77 -7.67 8.95
C LYS A 212 -6.88 -6.78 9.48
N GLN A 213 -8.06 -6.90 8.88
CA GLN A 213 -9.27 -6.26 9.37
C GLN A 213 -9.82 -7.00 10.60
N ALA A 214 -10.34 -6.26 11.54
CA ALA A 214 -10.95 -6.76 12.78
C ALA A 214 -12.25 -6.00 13.04
N GLY A 215 -12.76 -6.02 14.27
CA GLY A 215 -13.99 -5.34 14.66
C GLY A 215 -13.93 -3.82 14.55
N LYS A 216 -14.36 -3.13 15.59
CA LYS A 216 -14.39 -1.66 15.67
C LYS A 216 -13.59 -1.17 16.87
N ILE A 217 -13.15 0.07 16.82
CA ILE A 217 -12.60 0.79 17.96
C ILE A 217 -13.77 1.44 18.71
N ALA A 218 -14.00 1.04 19.96
CA ALA A 218 -15.16 1.48 20.73
C ALA A 218 -15.17 2.99 21.01
N GLU A 219 -13.98 3.60 21.04
CA GLU A 219 -13.80 5.02 21.33
C GLU A 219 -14.10 5.95 20.14
N LEU A 220 -14.26 5.41 18.92
CA LEU A 220 -14.58 6.18 17.74
C LEU A 220 -16.08 6.19 17.48
N SER A 221 -16.68 7.37 17.34
CA SER A 221 -18.12 7.55 17.19
C SER A 221 -18.65 7.34 15.77
N PHE A 222 -17.79 7.41 14.77
CA PHE A 222 -18.16 7.28 13.37
C PHE A 222 -18.02 5.84 12.84
N ASN A 223 -18.60 5.56 11.67
CA ASN A 223 -18.56 4.22 11.08
C ASN A 223 -17.17 3.92 10.47
N HIS A 224 -16.55 2.84 10.91
CA HIS A 224 -15.24 2.37 10.48
C HIS A 224 -15.08 0.88 10.76
N ASP A 225 -14.09 0.26 10.15
CA ASP A 225 -13.56 -1.04 10.57
C ASP A 225 -12.14 -0.89 11.08
N TYR A 226 -11.81 -1.61 12.16
CA TYR A 226 -10.47 -1.61 12.76
C TYR A 226 -9.53 -2.50 11.96
N ASN A 227 -8.28 -2.06 11.83
CA ASN A 227 -7.24 -2.77 11.12
C ASN A 227 -5.93 -2.79 11.92
N GLU A 228 -5.24 -3.90 11.87
CA GLU A 228 -3.87 -4.05 12.30
C GLU A 228 -2.97 -4.22 11.08
N ALA A 229 -1.81 -3.56 11.04
CA ALA A 229 -0.82 -3.77 10.00
C ALA A 229 0.53 -4.19 10.58
N ARG A 230 1.27 -4.98 9.79
CA ARG A 230 2.67 -5.35 10.04
C ARG A 230 3.59 -4.29 9.42
N SER A 231 4.91 -4.48 9.47
CA SER A 231 5.93 -3.46 9.18
C SER A 231 5.83 -2.78 7.81
N GLU A 232 5.57 -3.54 6.76
CA GLU A 232 5.53 -3.05 5.38
C GLU A 232 4.18 -3.40 4.75
N TYR A 233 3.30 -2.42 4.62
CA TYR A 233 1.93 -2.62 4.13
C TYR A 233 1.52 -1.64 3.02
N GLY A 234 2.50 -0.99 2.38
CA GLY A 234 2.26 -0.16 1.20
C GLY A 234 1.62 1.20 1.47
N SER A 235 1.56 1.64 2.72
CA SER A 235 1.03 2.96 3.07
C SER A 235 1.91 4.11 2.59
N PHE A 236 1.34 5.32 2.57
CA PHE A 236 2.07 6.54 2.21
C PHE A 236 1.62 7.73 3.06
N ARG A 237 2.43 8.78 3.04
CA ARG A 237 2.06 10.13 3.47
C ARG A 237 2.43 11.10 2.35
N LEU A 238 1.66 12.17 2.23
CA LEU A 238 2.05 13.29 1.38
C LEU A 238 3.05 14.18 2.12
N SER A 239 4.09 14.64 1.43
CA SER A 239 5.01 15.63 2.00
C SER A 239 4.29 16.97 2.19
N ARG A 240 4.70 17.75 3.19
CA ARG A 240 4.11 19.08 3.46
C ARG A 240 4.36 20.09 2.34
N ASP A 241 5.33 19.85 1.48
CA ASP A 241 5.79 20.79 0.46
C ASP A 241 5.06 20.68 -0.88
N VAL A 242 4.14 19.75 -1.04
CA VAL A 242 3.27 19.69 -2.22
C VAL A 242 2.03 20.54 -1.96
N ALA A 243 2.18 21.86 -2.03
CA ALA A 243 1.03 22.75 -2.21
C ALA A 243 0.35 22.33 -3.52
N ALA A 244 -0.85 21.75 -3.43
CA ALA A 244 -1.67 21.53 -4.61
C ALA A 244 -1.82 22.87 -5.34
N PRO A 245 -1.60 22.95 -6.66
CA PRO A 245 -1.91 24.18 -7.38
C PRO A 245 -3.42 24.37 -7.26
N TYR A 246 -3.82 25.36 -6.46
CA TYR A 246 -5.18 25.85 -6.44
C TYR A 246 -5.43 26.49 -7.82
N ALA A 247 -6.07 25.76 -8.73
CA ALA A 247 -6.78 26.38 -9.80
C ALA A 247 -7.99 27.08 -9.16
N GLU A 248 -7.85 28.37 -8.86
CA GLU A 248 -9.00 29.23 -8.64
C GLU A 248 -9.82 29.22 -9.94
N VAL A 249 -10.94 28.53 -9.89
CA VAL A 249 -12.01 28.76 -10.89
C VAL A 249 -12.64 30.09 -10.50
N THR A 250 -12.11 31.17 -11.04
CA THR A 250 -12.83 32.45 -11.10
C THR A 250 -14.07 32.25 -11.96
N ARG A 251 -15.19 32.55 -11.38
CA ARG A 251 -16.54 32.60 -12.03
C ARG A 251 -16.59 33.71 -13.07
#